data_b7f4204cee3396d450b12b625e8e63ae
#
_entry.id   b7f4204cee3396d450b12b625e8e63ae
#
_cell.length_a   1.000
_cell.length_b   1.000
_cell.length_c   1.000
_cell.angle_alpha   90.00
_cell.angle_beta   90.00
_cell.angle_gamma   90.00
#
_symmetry.space_group_name_H-M   'P 1'
#
loop_
_entity.id
_entity.type
_entity.pdbx_description
1 polymer ?
#
loop_
_entity_poly.entity_id
_entity_poly.type
_entity_poly.pdbx_seq_one_letter_code
_entity_poly.pdbx_strand_id
1 'polypeptide(L)'
;WEIQSSTDQLLPWQQRFDRKLQPLRPDVTVEHPRPGTQRITTAAMPSAAFRSTLTQVFELLSASAGIDLPEPRIRLVERNWLVGVQQRLILQLDLDRLPELPGVDLTLGLNQGQVNQTLRPNEDIDLEASSWRWSPLGLGSLVVTVLLMLSLLLQGVRRRLGFGFPELPS
;
A
#
# COMPACT_ATOMS: atom_id res chain seq x y z
N TRP A 1 0.46 -6.39 -9.51
CA TRP A 1 0.49 -6.14 -10.96
C TRP A 1 0.04 -7.40 -11.66
N GLU A 2 -0.79 -7.24 -12.65
CA GLU A 2 -1.24 -8.35 -13.47
C GLU A 2 -0.99 -8.01 -14.94
N ILE A 3 -0.32 -8.92 -15.63
CA ILE A 3 -0.03 -8.83 -17.04
C ILE A 3 -0.80 -9.96 -17.69
N GLN A 4 -1.78 -9.64 -18.50
CA GLN A 4 -2.60 -10.62 -19.21
C GLN A 4 -2.28 -10.56 -20.70
N SER A 5 -1.91 -11.70 -21.25
CA SER A 5 -1.77 -11.87 -22.71
C SER A 5 -3.12 -12.23 -23.33
N SER A 6 -3.40 -11.75 -24.53
CA SER A 6 -4.57 -12.17 -25.31
C SER A 6 -4.51 -13.63 -25.77
N THR A 7 -3.34 -14.26 -25.68
CA THR A 7 -3.13 -15.67 -25.94
C THR A 7 -3.00 -16.44 -24.63
N ASP A 8 -3.45 -17.70 -24.59
CA ASP A 8 -3.32 -18.57 -23.42
C ASP A 8 -1.87 -19.00 -23.12
N GLN A 9 -0.89 -18.27 -23.63
CA GLN A 9 0.53 -18.53 -23.42
C GLN A 9 1.27 -17.25 -23.06
N LEU A 10 2.29 -17.39 -22.21
CA LEU A 10 3.19 -16.28 -21.89
C LEU A 10 4.01 -15.91 -23.13
N LEU A 11 4.02 -14.63 -23.46
CA LEU A 11 4.85 -14.12 -24.54
C LEU A 11 6.35 -14.25 -24.20
N PRO A 12 7.23 -14.34 -25.22
CA PRO A 12 8.67 -14.53 -25.00
C PRO A 12 9.31 -13.45 -24.10
N TRP A 13 8.79 -12.23 -24.14
CA TRP A 13 9.28 -11.16 -23.28
C TRP A 13 8.80 -11.32 -21.83
N GLN A 14 7.60 -11.85 -21.57
CA GLN A 14 7.11 -12.19 -20.23
C GLN A 14 7.97 -13.26 -19.58
N GLN A 15 8.39 -14.27 -20.33
CA GLN A 15 9.31 -15.31 -19.85
C GLN A 15 10.71 -14.75 -19.54
N ARG A 16 11.19 -13.79 -20.35
CA ARG A 16 12.46 -13.08 -20.06
C ARG A 16 12.34 -12.23 -18.80
N PHE A 17 11.22 -11.54 -18.63
CA PHE A 17 10.93 -10.72 -17.48
C PHE A 17 10.89 -11.56 -16.18
N ASP A 18 10.19 -12.70 -16.19
CA ASP A 18 10.15 -13.62 -15.04
C ASP A 18 11.56 -14.06 -14.60
N ARG A 19 12.41 -14.44 -15.55
CA ARG A 19 13.80 -14.79 -15.25
C ARG A 19 14.59 -13.64 -14.64
N LYS A 20 14.38 -12.41 -15.12
CA LYS A 20 15.06 -11.21 -14.59
C LYS A 20 14.53 -10.77 -13.21
N LEU A 21 13.32 -11.14 -12.84
CA LEU A 21 12.76 -10.88 -11.51
C LEU A 21 13.31 -11.82 -10.42
N GLN A 22 13.91 -12.94 -10.79
CA GLN A 22 14.44 -13.92 -9.82
C GLN A 22 15.40 -13.32 -8.78
N PRO A 23 16.33 -12.40 -9.12
CA PRO A 23 17.21 -11.77 -8.14
C PRO A 23 16.48 -10.90 -7.10
N LEU A 24 15.26 -10.45 -7.38
CA LEU A 24 14.45 -9.63 -6.48
C LEU A 24 13.64 -10.45 -5.46
N ARG A 25 13.72 -11.77 -5.50
CA ARG A 25 13.13 -12.63 -4.47
C ARG A 25 13.95 -12.53 -3.17
N PRO A 26 13.30 -12.47 -1.98
CA PRO A 26 11.89 -12.73 -1.68
C PRO A 26 10.95 -11.51 -1.79
N ASP A 27 11.45 -10.33 -2.11
CA ASP A 27 10.68 -9.08 -2.08
C ASP A 27 9.59 -9.04 -3.16
N VAL A 28 9.79 -9.77 -4.24
CA VAL A 28 8.87 -9.86 -5.36
C VAL A 28 8.48 -11.32 -5.61
N THR A 29 7.18 -11.61 -5.61
CA THR A 29 6.62 -12.92 -5.93
C THR A 29 5.95 -12.87 -7.30
N VAL A 30 6.22 -13.87 -8.14
CA VAL A 30 5.59 -14.02 -9.44
C VAL A 30 4.71 -15.27 -9.43
N GLU A 31 3.45 -15.10 -9.77
CA GLU A 31 2.45 -16.16 -9.86
C GLU A 31 1.83 -16.18 -11.25
N HIS A 32 1.40 -17.36 -11.69
CA HIS A 32 0.71 -17.57 -12.95
C HIS A 32 -0.70 -18.12 -12.68
N PRO A 33 -1.66 -17.26 -12.29
CA PRO A 33 -2.98 -17.70 -11.86
C PRO A 33 -3.82 -18.30 -12.99
N ARG A 34 -3.54 -17.94 -14.24
CA ARG A 34 -4.18 -18.45 -15.44
C ARG A 34 -3.16 -18.57 -16.58
N PRO A 35 -3.41 -19.42 -17.59
CA PRO A 35 -2.62 -19.42 -18.81
C PRO A 35 -2.53 -17.99 -19.40
N GLY A 36 -1.35 -17.58 -19.83
CA GLY A 36 -1.11 -16.24 -20.36
C GLY A 36 -1.12 -15.09 -19.35
N THR A 37 -1.45 -15.34 -18.08
CA THR A 37 -1.50 -14.32 -17.03
C THR A 37 -0.30 -14.43 -16.10
N GLN A 38 0.37 -13.31 -15.86
CA GLN A 38 1.48 -13.18 -14.92
C GLN A 38 1.10 -12.15 -13.87
N ARG A 39 1.03 -12.56 -12.61
CA ARG A 39 0.77 -11.67 -11.48
C ARG A 39 2.05 -11.46 -10.68
N ILE A 40 2.39 -10.21 -10.45
CA ILE A 40 3.58 -9.81 -9.71
C ILE A 40 3.12 -9.11 -8.42
N THR A 41 3.51 -9.67 -7.30
CA THR A 41 3.15 -9.15 -5.98
C THR A 41 4.42 -8.77 -5.22
N THR A 42 4.45 -7.60 -4.62
CA THR A 42 5.53 -7.19 -3.72
C THR A 42 5.17 -7.50 -2.28
N ALA A 43 6.14 -7.97 -1.50
CA ALA A 43 5.97 -8.14 -0.07
C ALA A 43 5.73 -6.79 0.63
N ALA A 44 5.17 -6.83 1.84
CA ALA A 44 5.06 -5.64 2.67
C ALA A 44 6.47 -5.20 3.11
N MET A 45 6.86 -3.99 2.71
CA MET A 45 8.20 -3.46 2.95
C MET A 45 8.16 -1.98 3.33
N PRO A 46 9.23 -1.42 3.92
CA PRO A 46 9.35 0.01 4.15
C PRO A 46 9.23 0.82 2.85
N SER A 47 8.69 2.03 2.94
CA SER A 47 8.42 2.90 1.78
C SER A 47 9.64 3.17 0.89
N ALA A 48 10.81 3.31 1.49
CA ALA A 48 12.06 3.51 0.75
C ALA A 48 12.44 2.27 -0.07
N ALA A 49 12.33 1.07 0.51
CA ALA A 49 12.57 -0.19 -0.17
C ALA A 49 11.50 -0.44 -1.25
N PHE A 50 10.24 -0.13 -0.98
CA PHE A 50 9.15 -0.24 -1.95
C PHE A 50 9.42 0.61 -3.20
N ARG A 51 9.84 1.86 -3.00
CA ARG A 51 10.17 2.75 -4.12
C ARG A 51 11.29 2.16 -5.00
N SER A 52 12.41 1.72 -4.39
CA SER A 52 13.53 1.16 -5.14
C SER A 52 13.15 -0.13 -5.87
N THR A 53 12.43 -1.03 -5.21
CA THR A 53 11.95 -2.28 -5.81
C THR A 53 10.99 -2.01 -6.98
N LEU A 54 10.08 -1.06 -6.82
CA LEU A 54 9.13 -0.69 -7.87
C LEU A 54 9.87 -0.12 -9.09
N THR A 55 10.80 0.81 -8.90
CA THR A 55 11.62 1.35 -10.00
C THR A 55 12.38 0.24 -10.72
N GLN A 56 13.01 -0.68 -9.99
CA GLN A 56 13.70 -1.83 -10.60
C GLN A 56 12.77 -2.74 -11.39
N VAL A 57 11.56 -3.01 -10.88
CA VAL A 57 10.56 -3.82 -11.60
C VAL A 57 10.15 -3.12 -12.90
N PHE A 58 9.95 -1.80 -12.88
CA PHE A 58 9.64 -1.04 -14.11
C PHE A 58 10.78 -1.06 -15.12
N GLU A 59 12.02 -0.86 -14.68
CA GLU A 59 13.20 -0.95 -15.54
C GLU A 59 13.34 -2.33 -16.19
N LEU A 60 13.14 -3.40 -15.39
CA LEU A 60 13.20 -4.77 -15.90
C LEU A 60 12.06 -5.08 -16.88
N LEU A 61 10.86 -4.55 -16.63
CA LEU A 61 9.72 -4.68 -17.53
C LEU A 61 10.00 -3.97 -18.85
N SER A 62 10.44 -2.71 -18.80
CA SER A 62 10.85 -1.90 -19.94
C SER A 62 11.89 -2.63 -20.79
N ALA A 63 12.99 -3.07 -20.15
CA ALA A 63 14.07 -3.79 -20.83
C ALA A 63 13.68 -5.17 -21.36
N SER A 64 12.63 -5.80 -20.85
CA SER A 64 12.18 -7.13 -21.30
C SER A 64 11.18 -7.04 -22.42
N ALA A 65 10.26 -6.08 -22.35
CA ALA A 65 9.25 -5.81 -23.36
C ALA A 65 9.81 -4.98 -24.54
N GLY A 66 10.96 -4.30 -24.35
CA GLY A 66 11.53 -3.42 -25.37
C GLY A 66 10.73 -2.12 -25.55
N ILE A 67 10.06 -1.67 -24.50
CA ILE A 67 9.27 -0.44 -24.46
C ILE A 67 9.89 0.54 -23.48
N ASP A 68 9.77 1.82 -23.76
CA ASP A 68 10.21 2.87 -22.85
C ASP A 68 9.05 3.22 -21.91
N LEU A 69 9.07 2.62 -20.72
CA LEU A 69 8.10 2.92 -19.68
C LEU A 69 8.55 4.14 -18.90
N PRO A 70 7.64 5.08 -18.62
CA PRO A 70 7.97 6.25 -17.83
C PRO A 70 8.31 5.87 -16.38
N GLU A 71 9.20 6.63 -15.76
CA GLU A 71 9.53 6.44 -14.35
C GLU A 71 8.29 6.68 -13.47
N PRO A 72 7.95 5.73 -12.58
CA PRO A 72 6.84 5.90 -11.66
C PRO A 72 7.14 7.01 -10.64
N ARG A 73 6.28 8.00 -10.56
CA ARG A 73 6.33 9.02 -9.51
C ARG A 73 5.58 8.53 -8.29
N ILE A 74 6.34 8.24 -7.23
CA ILE A 74 5.78 7.72 -5.98
C ILE A 74 5.86 8.81 -4.92
N ARG A 75 4.71 9.17 -4.37
CA ARG A 75 4.60 10.09 -3.25
C ARG A 75 3.95 9.38 -2.06
N LEU A 76 4.66 9.33 -0.95
CA LEU A 76 4.12 8.87 0.32
C LEU A 76 3.84 10.08 1.21
N VAL A 77 2.61 10.19 1.69
CA VAL A 77 2.18 11.21 2.65
C VAL A 77 1.80 10.50 3.94
N GLU A 78 2.47 10.85 5.03
CA GLU A 78 2.18 10.32 6.35
C GLU A 78 1.58 11.42 7.22
N ARG A 79 0.46 11.11 7.87
CA ARG A 79 -0.15 11.96 8.89
C ARG A 79 -0.18 11.21 10.20
N ASN A 80 0.53 11.76 11.17
CA ASN A 80 0.56 11.23 12.52
C ASN A 80 -0.65 11.74 13.31
N TRP A 81 -1.42 10.81 13.84
CA TRP A 81 -2.51 11.03 14.77
C TRP A 81 -2.10 10.50 16.15
N LEU A 82 -2.72 11.01 17.22
CA LEU A 82 -2.44 10.53 18.59
C LEU A 82 -2.53 8.99 18.71
N VAL A 83 -3.46 8.39 18.02
CA VAL A 83 -3.77 6.95 18.12
C VAL A 83 -3.22 6.11 16.98
N GLY A 84 -2.65 6.72 15.94
CA GLY A 84 -2.13 5.98 14.78
C GLY A 84 -1.53 6.87 13.71
N VAL A 85 -1.05 6.22 12.66
CA VAL A 85 -0.47 6.85 11.48
C VAL A 85 -1.32 6.52 10.28
N GLN A 86 -1.81 7.54 9.60
CA GLN A 86 -2.43 7.40 8.29
C GLN A 86 -1.34 7.56 7.23
N GLN A 87 -1.18 6.53 6.41
CA GLN A 87 -0.28 6.54 5.27
C GLN A 87 -1.09 6.60 3.99
N ARG A 88 -0.76 7.54 3.12
CA ARG A 88 -1.35 7.69 1.79
C ARG A 88 -0.24 7.53 0.77
N LEU A 89 -0.35 6.50 -0.06
CA LEU A 89 0.54 6.23 -1.18
C LEU A 89 -0.14 6.74 -2.45
N ILE A 90 0.53 7.62 -3.17
CA ILE A 90 0.10 8.13 -4.47
C ILE A 90 1.13 7.66 -5.48
N LEU A 91 0.67 6.94 -6.49
CA LEU A 91 1.46 6.47 -7.61
C LEU A 91 0.95 7.13 -8.88
N GLN A 92 1.79 7.93 -9.50
CA GLN A 92 1.49 8.62 -10.75
C GLN A 92 2.35 8.07 -11.88
N LEU A 93 1.72 7.74 -12.97
CA LEU A 93 2.35 7.29 -14.21
C LEU A 93 1.82 8.15 -15.36
N ASP A 94 2.75 8.80 -16.04
CA ASP A 94 2.49 9.56 -17.25
C ASP A 94 2.65 8.63 -18.46
N LEU A 95 1.53 8.23 -19.05
CA LEU A 95 1.50 7.25 -20.15
C LEU A 95 1.32 7.89 -21.53
N ASP A 96 1.55 9.20 -21.65
CA ASP A 96 1.44 9.93 -22.94
C ASP A 96 2.29 9.33 -24.06
N ARG A 97 3.35 8.59 -23.69
CA ARG A 97 4.30 8.00 -24.65
C ARG A 97 4.27 6.47 -24.65
N LEU A 98 3.31 5.86 -23.96
CA LEU A 98 3.23 4.41 -23.95
C LEU A 98 2.79 3.91 -25.33
N PRO A 99 3.62 3.11 -26.03
CA PRO A 99 3.17 2.48 -27.25
C PRO A 99 2.06 1.46 -26.95
N GLU A 100 1.10 1.34 -27.84
CA GLU A 100 0.12 0.27 -27.75
C GLU A 100 0.83 -1.08 -27.71
N LEU A 101 0.54 -1.87 -26.69
CA LEU A 101 1.03 -3.24 -26.58
C LEU A 101 -0.05 -4.17 -27.16
N PRO A 102 0.05 -4.58 -28.44
CA PRO A 102 -0.99 -5.39 -29.04
C PRO A 102 -1.11 -6.72 -28.33
N GLY A 103 -2.30 -7.03 -27.86
CA GLY A 103 -2.61 -8.30 -27.22
C GLY A 103 -2.08 -8.45 -25.79
N VAL A 104 -1.80 -7.36 -25.07
CA VAL A 104 -1.39 -7.38 -23.68
C VAL A 104 -2.11 -6.31 -22.89
N ASP A 105 -2.80 -6.72 -21.83
CA ASP A 105 -3.39 -5.83 -20.84
C ASP A 105 -2.49 -5.79 -19.60
N LEU A 106 -2.05 -4.59 -19.25
CA LEU A 106 -1.29 -4.32 -18.02
C LEU A 106 -2.23 -3.73 -16.99
N THR A 107 -2.38 -4.39 -15.85
CA THR A 107 -3.17 -3.88 -14.72
C THR A 107 -2.27 -3.65 -13.53
N LEU A 108 -2.31 -2.45 -12.99
CA LEU A 108 -1.61 -2.07 -11.78
C LEU A 108 -2.59 -2.03 -10.61
N GLY A 109 -2.27 -2.71 -9.53
CA GLY A 109 -3.07 -2.72 -8.31
C GLY A 109 -2.27 -2.28 -7.10
N LEU A 110 -2.89 -1.50 -6.23
CA LEU A 110 -2.36 -1.13 -4.92
C LEU A 110 -3.23 -1.72 -3.80
N ASN A 111 -2.66 -1.81 -2.61
CA ASN A 111 -3.37 -2.24 -1.40
C ASN A 111 -4.07 -3.60 -1.59
N GLN A 112 -3.31 -4.63 -1.96
CA GLN A 112 -3.80 -5.99 -2.19
C GLN A 112 -4.92 -6.09 -3.26
N GLY A 113 -4.90 -5.19 -4.25
CA GLY A 113 -5.88 -5.20 -5.32
C GLY A 113 -7.19 -4.47 -5.02
N GLN A 114 -7.29 -3.74 -3.92
CA GLN A 114 -8.46 -2.89 -3.63
C GLN A 114 -8.58 -1.72 -4.60
N VAL A 115 -7.46 -1.24 -5.13
CA VAL A 115 -7.41 -0.20 -6.16
C VAL A 115 -6.68 -0.78 -7.35
N ASN A 116 -7.39 -0.98 -8.46
CA ASN A 116 -6.84 -1.53 -9.69
C ASN A 116 -7.15 -0.59 -10.85
N GLN A 117 -6.17 -0.35 -11.70
CA GLN A 117 -6.35 0.39 -12.94
C GLN A 117 -5.58 -0.30 -14.06
N THR A 118 -6.24 -0.47 -15.21
CA THR A 118 -5.59 -0.99 -16.42
C THR A 118 -4.87 0.15 -17.11
N LEU A 119 -3.62 -0.09 -17.48
CA LEU A 119 -2.81 0.89 -18.20
C LEU A 119 -3.30 0.98 -19.64
N ARG A 120 -3.68 2.19 -20.05
CA ARG A 120 -4.06 2.50 -21.42
C ARG A 120 -3.14 3.57 -21.98
N PRO A 121 -2.75 3.48 -23.25
CA PRO A 121 -2.00 4.55 -23.91
C PRO A 121 -2.72 5.89 -23.82
N ASN A 122 -1.99 6.98 -23.64
CA ASN A 122 -2.49 8.34 -23.53
C ASN A 122 -3.45 8.60 -22.35
N GLU A 123 -3.39 7.79 -21.30
CA GLU A 123 -4.17 7.97 -20.07
C GLU A 123 -3.23 8.11 -18.88
N ASP A 124 -3.28 9.24 -18.19
CA ASP A 124 -2.53 9.41 -16.94
C ASP A 124 -3.11 8.52 -15.85
N ILE A 125 -2.23 7.83 -15.15
CA ILE A 125 -2.63 6.99 -14.04
C ILE A 125 -2.30 7.67 -12.73
N ASP A 126 -3.32 7.87 -11.91
CA ASP A 126 -3.21 8.38 -10.55
C ASP A 126 -3.86 7.38 -9.57
N LEU A 127 -3.04 6.47 -9.06
CA LEU A 127 -3.49 5.48 -8.08
C LEU A 127 -3.21 5.96 -6.67
N GLU A 128 -4.26 6.06 -5.89
CA GLU A 128 -4.17 6.43 -4.49
C GLU A 128 -4.59 5.25 -3.60
N ALA A 129 -3.72 4.87 -2.67
CA ALA A 129 -4.02 3.90 -1.64
C ALA A 129 -3.80 4.51 -0.26
N SER A 130 -4.79 4.38 0.61
CA SER A 130 -4.71 4.83 2.00
C SER A 130 -4.71 3.64 2.93
N SER A 131 -3.81 3.65 3.90
CA SER A 131 -3.75 2.66 4.96
C SER A 131 -3.66 3.33 6.32
N TRP A 132 -4.22 2.67 7.34
CA TRP A 132 -4.18 3.11 8.72
C TRP A 132 -3.40 2.12 9.56
N ARG A 133 -2.40 2.61 10.28
CA ARG A 133 -1.62 1.81 11.23
C ARG A 133 -1.82 2.35 12.64
N TRP A 134 -2.37 1.52 13.51
CA TRP A 134 -2.55 1.87 14.92
C TRP A 134 -1.21 1.99 15.65
N SER A 135 -1.08 3.02 16.49
CA SER A 135 0.07 3.18 17.38
C SER A 135 -0.24 2.52 18.74
N PRO A 136 0.51 1.50 19.16
CA PRO A 136 0.30 0.90 20.48
C PRO A 136 0.45 1.92 21.63
N LEU A 137 1.41 2.84 21.52
CA LEU A 137 1.61 3.93 22.47
C LEU A 137 0.45 4.91 22.49
N GLY A 138 -0.07 5.28 21.32
CA GLY A 138 -1.22 6.18 21.19
C GLY A 138 -2.49 5.55 21.77
N LEU A 139 -2.74 4.27 21.52
CA LEU A 139 -3.86 3.55 22.12
C LEU A 139 -3.72 3.48 23.66
N GLY A 140 -2.52 3.17 24.17
CA GLY A 140 -2.25 3.13 25.59
C GLY A 140 -2.50 4.50 26.27
N SER A 141 -2.02 5.58 25.67
CA SER A 141 -2.25 6.94 26.19
C SER A 141 -3.73 7.32 26.16
N LEU A 142 -4.48 6.95 25.13
CA LEU A 142 -5.93 7.16 25.04
C LEU A 142 -6.66 6.44 26.17
N VAL A 143 -6.35 5.16 26.41
CA VAL A 143 -6.97 4.37 27.49
C VAL A 143 -6.70 5.01 28.84
N VAL A 144 -5.46 5.39 29.13
CA VAL A 144 -5.11 6.08 30.38
C VAL A 144 -5.86 7.39 30.54
N THR A 145 -5.95 8.20 29.48
CA THR A 145 -6.69 9.47 29.49
C THR A 145 -8.18 9.26 29.78
N VAL A 146 -8.80 8.27 29.14
CA VAL A 146 -10.21 7.91 29.36
C VAL A 146 -10.44 7.47 30.79
N LEU A 147 -9.57 6.61 31.35
CA LEU A 147 -9.67 6.18 32.74
C LEU A 147 -9.52 7.32 33.73
N LEU A 148 -8.59 8.25 33.50
CA LEU A 148 -8.44 9.45 34.32
C LEU A 148 -9.68 10.35 34.26
N MET A 149 -10.23 10.59 33.07
CA MET A 149 -11.46 11.37 32.91
C MET A 149 -12.64 10.71 33.63
N LEU A 150 -12.78 9.38 33.48
CA LEU A 150 -13.83 8.62 34.17
C LEU A 150 -13.68 8.71 35.70
N SER A 151 -12.44 8.59 36.22
CA SER A 151 -12.14 8.75 37.63
C SER A 151 -12.52 10.15 38.17
N LEU A 152 -12.17 11.17 37.43
CA LEU A 152 -12.54 12.57 37.78
C LEU A 152 -14.06 12.80 37.79
N LEU A 153 -14.76 12.24 36.78
CA LEU A 153 -16.20 12.29 36.73
C LEU A 153 -16.85 11.57 37.91
N LEU A 154 -16.38 10.38 38.25
CA LEU A 154 -16.86 9.62 39.40
C LEU A 154 -16.62 10.37 40.72
N GLN A 155 -15.45 10.99 40.89
CA GLN A 155 -15.18 11.84 42.05
C GLN A 155 -16.11 13.05 42.11
N GLY A 156 -16.37 13.70 40.97
CA GLY A 156 -17.32 14.81 40.87
C GLY A 156 -18.75 14.41 41.25
N VAL A 157 -19.22 13.28 40.75
CA VAL A 157 -20.53 12.71 41.09
C VAL A 157 -20.61 12.33 42.57
N ARG A 158 -19.56 11.68 43.11
CA ARG A 158 -19.48 11.32 44.53
C ARG A 158 -19.56 12.55 45.45
N ARG A 159 -18.83 13.62 45.08
CA ARG A 159 -18.92 14.91 45.85
C ARG A 159 -20.31 15.53 45.81
N ARG A 160 -21.02 15.48 44.67
CA ARG A 160 -22.37 16.03 44.51
C ARG A 160 -23.45 15.21 45.23
N LEU A 161 -23.25 13.86 45.33
CA LEU A 161 -24.19 12.96 46.00
C LEU A 161 -23.97 12.89 47.54
N GLY A 162 -23.00 13.64 48.10
CA GLY A 162 -22.78 13.69 49.54
C GLY A 162 -22.21 12.43 50.17
N PHE A 163 -21.70 11.47 49.35
CA PHE A 163 -20.97 10.30 49.88
C PHE A 163 -19.56 10.72 50.35
N GLY A 164 -19.50 11.53 51.42
CA GLY A 164 -18.28 11.79 52.17
C GLY A 164 -17.89 10.58 53.01
N PHE A 165 -16.60 10.33 53.19
CA PHE A 165 -16.15 9.40 54.20
C PHE A 165 -16.69 9.81 55.58
N PRO A 166 -17.24 8.90 56.38
CA PRO A 166 -17.51 9.22 57.78
C PRO A 166 -16.18 9.68 58.40
N GLU A 167 -16.19 10.84 59.02
CA GLU A 167 -15.04 11.29 59.84
C GLU A 167 -14.82 10.25 60.90
N LEU A 168 -13.60 9.73 61.01
CA LEU A 168 -13.20 8.85 62.09
C LEU A 168 -13.27 9.66 63.39
N PRO A 169 -14.00 9.20 64.43
CA PRO A 169 -14.05 9.87 65.73
C PRO A 169 -12.65 9.87 66.29
N SER A 170 -12.19 11.06 66.69
CA SER A 170 -10.95 11.34 67.42
C SER A 170 -10.99 10.78 68.82
#